data_8ace3ec9c85cc072c45bd3ec12395572
#
_entry.id   8ace3ec9c85cc072c45bd3ec12395572
#
_cell.length_a   1.000
_cell.length_b   1.000
_cell.length_c   1.000
_cell.angle_alpha   90.00
_cell.angle_beta   90.00
_cell.angle_gamma   90.00
#
_symmetry.space_group_name_H-M   'P 1'
#
loop_
_entity.id
_entity.type
_entity.pdbx_description
1 polymer ?
#
loop_
_entity_poly.entity_id
_entity_poly.type
_entity_poly.pdbx_seq_one_letter_code
_entity_poly.pdbx_strand_id
1 'polypeptide(L)'
;MKKTALIILALAITCFAQAQRFGYVDTEYILDLMPEYKSAQKQLDQLSEDWQKEVEKKQQGIDKMYRDFQAEQVLLTEDLRKKREEEIKLKEKELRDFRNQKFGYEGELFKKRQELIKPIQDRVFDAIQKVAKQSALDFIFAKSGEFIMLYSNAKYDKSDEVLAELGVAINKTDKDTNKKK
;
A
#
# COMPACT_ATOMS: atom_id res chain seq x y z
N MET A 1 -49.44 -37.83 22.46
CA MET A 1 -48.19 -38.35 21.81
C MET A 1 -47.83 -37.61 20.49
N LYS A 2 -48.73 -37.45 19.50
CA LYS A 2 -48.39 -36.72 18.24
C LYS A 2 -48.03 -35.27 18.44
N LYS A 3 -48.71 -34.53 19.36
CA LYS A 3 -48.45 -33.14 19.65
C LYS A 3 -47.12 -32.92 20.40
N THR A 4 -46.77 -33.84 21.30
CA THR A 4 -45.47 -33.78 22.02
C THR A 4 -44.31 -34.12 21.08
N ALA A 5 -44.45 -35.05 20.15
CA ALA A 5 -43.46 -35.36 19.13
C ALA A 5 -43.20 -34.15 18.20
N LEU A 6 -44.23 -33.40 17.81
CA LEU A 6 -44.12 -32.21 16.99
C LEU A 6 -43.38 -31.04 17.72
N ILE A 7 -43.59 -30.87 19.02
CA ILE A 7 -42.92 -29.88 19.85
C ILE A 7 -41.41 -30.23 19.97
N ILE A 8 -41.10 -31.51 20.23
CA ILE A 8 -39.70 -31.99 20.31
C ILE A 8 -38.98 -31.78 18.97
N LEU A 9 -39.68 -32.10 17.85
CA LEU A 9 -39.12 -31.88 16.51
C LEU A 9 -38.90 -30.40 16.22
N ALA A 10 -39.81 -29.50 16.58
CA ALA A 10 -39.64 -28.07 16.43
C ALA A 10 -38.49 -27.53 17.28
N LEU A 11 -38.31 -28.04 18.52
CA LEU A 11 -37.20 -27.66 19.39
C LEU A 11 -35.86 -28.17 18.86
N ALA A 12 -35.81 -29.32 18.22
CA ALA A 12 -34.60 -29.87 17.62
C ALA A 12 -34.12 -29.06 16.39
N ILE A 13 -35.05 -28.48 15.61
CA ILE A 13 -34.73 -27.67 14.44
C ILE A 13 -34.06 -26.33 14.86
N THR A 14 -34.41 -25.75 16.04
CA THR A 14 -33.81 -24.51 16.52
C THR A 14 -32.33 -24.67 16.97
N CYS A 15 -31.89 -25.90 17.29
CA CYS A 15 -30.50 -26.15 17.69
C CYS A 15 -29.49 -26.13 16.53
N PHE A 16 -29.94 -26.14 15.28
CA PHE A 16 -29.06 -26.13 14.10
C PHE A 16 -28.85 -24.72 13.49
N ALA A 17 -29.42 -23.68 14.08
CA ALA A 17 -29.17 -22.31 13.63
C ALA A 17 -27.75 -21.90 14.02
N GLN A 18 -26.76 -22.29 13.21
CA GLN A 18 -25.39 -21.79 13.30
C GLN A 18 -25.40 -20.32 12.86
N ALA A 19 -25.30 -19.39 13.81
CA ALA A 19 -25.13 -17.99 13.48
C ALA A 19 -23.75 -17.81 12.83
N GLN A 20 -23.69 -17.28 11.61
CA GLN A 20 -22.44 -16.95 10.93
C GLN A 20 -21.61 -16.02 11.82
N ARG A 21 -20.37 -16.38 12.03
CA ARG A 21 -19.43 -15.62 12.85
C ARG A 21 -18.54 -14.79 11.95
N PHE A 22 -18.53 -13.48 12.17
CA PHE A 22 -17.74 -12.56 11.41
C PHE A 22 -16.91 -11.64 12.30
N GLY A 23 -15.82 -11.13 11.76
CA GLY A 23 -14.99 -10.12 12.36
C GLY A 23 -14.52 -9.12 11.30
N TYR A 24 -13.80 -8.12 11.72
CA TYR A 24 -13.09 -7.22 10.84
C TYR A 24 -11.69 -6.91 11.37
N VAL A 25 -10.82 -6.46 10.49
CA VAL A 25 -9.49 -6.00 10.82
C VAL A 25 -9.22 -4.65 10.13
N ASP A 26 -8.45 -3.80 10.79
CA ASP A 26 -7.90 -2.59 10.22
C ASP A 26 -6.47 -2.89 9.73
N THR A 27 -6.34 -3.17 8.45
CA THR A 27 -5.05 -3.57 7.85
C THR A 27 -4.04 -2.41 7.84
N GLU A 28 -4.50 -1.16 7.74
CA GLU A 28 -3.64 0.02 7.83
C GLU A 28 -3.05 0.14 9.24
N TYR A 29 -3.90 0.04 10.26
CA TYR A 29 -3.47 0.03 11.66
C TYR A 29 -2.45 -1.07 11.95
N ILE A 30 -2.69 -2.29 11.45
CA ILE A 30 -1.77 -3.43 11.63
C ILE A 30 -0.42 -3.11 11.00
N LEU A 31 -0.39 -2.69 9.72
CA LEU A 31 0.84 -2.39 9.01
C LEU A 31 1.60 -1.22 9.65
N ASP A 32 0.90 -0.18 10.09
CA ASP A 32 1.52 0.99 10.73
C ASP A 32 2.19 0.66 12.07
N LEU A 33 1.78 -0.41 12.75
CA LEU A 33 2.44 -0.87 13.97
C LEU A 33 3.61 -1.83 13.71
N MET A 34 3.77 -2.34 12.50
CA MET A 34 4.86 -3.25 12.13
C MET A 34 6.17 -2.50 11.84
N PRO A 35 7.27 -2.72 12.60
CA PRO A 35 8.55 -2.03 12.39
C PRO A 35 9.15 -2.28 11.02
N GLU A 36 8.99 -3.49 10.47
CA GLU A 36 9.44 -3.84 9.13
C GLU A 36 8.71 -3.08 8.04
N TYR A 37 7.40 -2.81 8.19
CA TYR A 37 6.64 -2.01 7.24
C TYR A 37 7.13 -0.55 7.25
N LYS A 38 7.32 0.03 8.43
CA LYS A 38 7.89 1.38 8.56
C LYS A 38 9.28 1.48 7.93
N SER A 39 10.13 0.46 8.14
CA SER A 39 11.46 0.41 7.54
C SER A 39 11.39 0.32 6.00
N ALA A 40 10.53 -0.54 5.48
CA ALA A 40 10.32 -0.70 4.04
C ALA A 40 9.78 0.60 3.41
N GLN A 41 8.81 1.25 4.06
CA GLN A 41 8.27 2.53 3.60
C GLN A 41 9.38 3.61 3.57
N LYS A 42 10.17 3.72 4.63
CA LYS A 42 11.29 4.67 4.67
C LYS A 42 12.32 4.42 3.56
N GLN A 43 12.61 3.17 3.23
CA GLN A 43 13.51 2.84 2.12
C GLN A 43 12.92 3.27 0.76
N LEU A 44 11.62 3.07 0.55
CA LEU A 44 10.93 3.48 -0.67
C LEU A 44 10.90 5.01 -0.81
N ASP A 45 10.63 5.71 0.29
CA ASP A 45 10.63 7.18 0.32
C ASP A 45 12.01 7.73 -0.02
N GLN A 46 13.07 7.16 0.56
CA GLN A 46 14.45 7.55 0.27
C GLN A 46 14.82 7.33 -1.20
N LEU A 47 14.48 6.17 -1.77
CA LEU A 47 14.71 5.89 -3.19
C LEU A 47 13.95 6.88 -4.09
N SER A 48 12.69 7.18 -3.74
CA SER A 48 11.87 8.13 -4.47
C SER A 48 12.49 9.53 -4.46
N GLU A 49 12.93 10.00 -3.28
CA GLU A 49 13.61 11.30 -3.13
C GLU A 49 14.91 11.37 -3.93
N ASP A 50 15.73 10.32 -3.89
CA ASP A 50 17.02 10.31 -4.59
C ASP A 50 16.81 10.36 -6.11
N TRP A 51 15.85 9.60 -6.64
CA TRP A 51 15.50 9.64 -8.06
C TRP A 51 14.85 10.96 -8.47
N GLN A 52 14.04 11.57 -7.59
CA GLN A 52 13.47 12.88 -7.84
C GLN A 52 14.55 13.96 -7.95
N LYS A 53 15.56 13.94 -7.06
CA LYS A 53 16.73 14.84 -7.14
C LYS A 53 17.50 14.65 -8.44
N GLU A 54 17.62 13.39 -8.92
CA GLU A 54 18.27 13.12 -10.21
C GLU A 54 17.46 13.66 -11.39
N VAL A 55 16.13 13.51 -11.36
CA VAL A 55 15.22 14.12 -12.35
C VAL A 55 15.40 15.64 -12.38
N GLU A 56 15.41 16.29 -11.22
CA GLU A 56 15.59 17.74 -11.10
C GLU A 56 16.95 18.19 -11.66
N LYS A 57 18.02 17.47 -11.32
CA LYS A 57 19.37 17.74 -11.84
C LYS A 57 19.44 17.64 -13.38
N LYS A 58 18.84 16.60 -13.95
CA LYS A 58 18.75 16.42 -15.40
C LYS A 58 17.93 17.53 -16.05
N GLN A 59 16.81 17.92 -15.46
CA GLN A 59 15.97 19.02 -15.93
C GLN A 59 16.74 20.35 -15.91
N GLN A 60 17.42 20.67 -14.80
CA GLN A 60 18.25 21.89 -14.71
C GLN A 60 19.36 21.91 -15.77
N GLY A 61 19.95 20.76 -16.08
CA GLY A 61 20.93 20.63 -17.17
C GLY A 61 20.33 20.98 -18.53
N ILE A 62 19.13 20.47 -18.82
CA ILE A 62 18.42 20.76 -20.07
C ILE A 62 18.04 22.25 -20.14
N ASP A 63 17.52 22.82 -19.05
CA ASP A 63 17.17 24.25 -18.99
C ASP A 63 18.39 25.15 -19.20
N LYS A 64 19.57 24.74 -18.72
CA LYS A 64 20.82 25.42 -19.01
C LYS A 64 21.18 25.33 -20.47
N MET A 65 21.10 24.14 -21.08
CA MET A 65 21.38 23.96 -22.50
C MET A 65 20.48 24.83 -23.39
N TYR A 66 19.20 24.97 -23.03
CA TYR A 66 18.28 25.88 -23.71
C TYR A 66 18.70 27.34 -23.60
N ARG A 67 19.07 27.81 -22.40
CA ARG A 67 19.52 29.20 -22.19
C ARG A 67 20.81 29.49 -22.99
N ASP A 68 21.76 28.58 -22.94
CA ASP A 68 23.02 28.70 -23.65
C ASP A 68 22.76 28.73 -25.16
N PHE A 69 21.90 27.84 -25.67
CA PHE A 69 21.50 27.81 -27.06
C PHE A 69 20.82 29.11 -27.51
N GLN A 70 19.89 29.65 -26.74
CA GLN A 70 19.24 30.92 -27.06
C GLN A 70 20.23 32.09 -27.15
N ALA A 71 21.22 32.11 -26.26
CA ALA A 71 22.25 33.15 -26.27
C ALA A 71 23.21 33.06 -27.49
N GLU A 72 23.51 31.84 -27.94
CA GLU A 72 24.50 31.57 -28.97
C GLU A 72 23.91 31.43 -30.39
N GLN A 73 22.60 31.13 -30.52
CA GLN A 73 21.97 30.73 -31.79
C GLN A 73 22.18 31.69 -32.94
N VAL A 74 22.34 33.00 -32.66
CA VAL A 74 22.55 34.02 -33.69
C VAL A 74 23.96 33.96 -34.29
N LEU A 75 24.90 33.41 -33.53
CA LEU A 75 26.33 33.26 -33.91
C LEU A 75 26.63 31.89 -34.51
N LEU A 76 25.71 30.93 -34.41
CA LEU A 76 25.93 29.58 -34.91
C LEU A 76 25.64 29.45 -36.41
N THR A 77 26.43 28.64 -37.08
CA THR A 77 26.10 28.16 -38.44
C THR A 77 24.88 27.26 -38.39
N GLU A 78 24.18 27.06 -39.52
CA GLU A 78 22.97 26.24 -39.58
C GLU A 78 23.24 24.79 -39.12
N ASP A 79 24.36 24.20 -39.44
CA ASP A 79 24.76 22.85 -39.06
C ASP A 79 25.01 22.74 -37.54
N LEU A 80 25.67 23.75 -36.96
CA LEU A 80 25.90 23.81 -35.50
C LEU A 80 24.59 24.00 -34.71
N ARG A 81 23.66 24.81 -35.26
CA ARG A 81 22.34 25.02 -34.69
C ARG A 81 21.55 23.71 -34.61
N LYS A 82 21.45 22.99 -35.74
CA LYS A 82 20.79 21.67 -35.81
C LYS A 82 21.41 20.69 -34.83
N LYS A 83 22.73 20.63 -34.78
CA LYS A 83 23.43 19.75 -33.82
C LYS A 83 23.09 20.05 -32.39
N ARG A 84 23.02 21.32 -31.97
CA ARG A 84 22.62 21.74 -30.62
C ARG A 84 21.19 21.39 -30.34
N GLU A 85 20.27 21.60 -31.27
CA GLU A 85 18.86 21.19 -31.12
C GLU A 85 18.72 19.67 -30.94
N GLU A 86 19.47 18.89 -31.69
CA GLU A 86 19.47 17.41 -31.54
C GLU A 86 20.03 16.96 -30.18
N GLU A 87 21.09 17.60 -29.69
CA GLU A 87 21.65 17.34 -28.37
C GLU A 87 20.62 17.61 -27.27
N ILE A 88 19.90 18.73 -27.34
CA ILE A 88 18.85 19.07 -26.36
C ILE A 88 17.71 18.04 -26.43
N LYS A 89 17.21 17.72 -27.63
CA LYS A 89 16.16 16.70 -27.83
C LYS A 89 16.57 15.33 -27.30
N LEU A 90 17.84 14.97 -27.47
CA LEU A 90 18.36 13.71 -26.91
C LEU A 90 18.32 13.73 -25.38
N LYS A 91 18.75 14.85 -24.75
CA LYS A 91 18.69 14.99 -23.27
C LYS A 91 17.27 14.98 -22.71
N GLU A 92 16.34 15.61 -23.40
CA GLU A 92 14.92 15.53 -23.05
C GLU A 92 14.37 14.11 -23.15
N LYS A 93 14.76 13.37 -24.20
CA LYS A 93 14.38 11.97 -24.34
C LYS A 93 14.97 11.13 -23.21
N GLU A 94 16.26 11.28 -22.91
CA GLU A 94 16.91 10.60 -21.78
C GLU A 94 16.19 10.87 -20.46
N LEU A 95 15.76 12.11 -20.21
CA LEU A 95 14.99 12.46 -19.00
C LEU A 95 13.62 11.80 -18.98
N ARG A 96 12.89 11.80 -20.09
CA ARG A 96 11.59 11.11 -20.18
C ARG A 96 11.73 9.60 -19.94
N ASP A 97 12.74 9.00 -20.58
CA ASP A 97 13.01 7.57 -20.44
C ASP A 97 13.39 7.23 -19.00
N PHE A 98 14.22 8.07 -18.35
CA PHE A 98 14.56 7.92 -16.94
C PHE A 98 13.33 8.02 -16.03
N ARG A 99 12.46 9.04 -16.22
CA ARG A 99 11.22 9.17 -15.45
C ARG A 99 10.33 7.94 -15.61
N ASN A 100 10.15 7.48 -16.84
CA ASN A 100 9.34 6.30 -17.12
C ASN A 100 9.93 5.03 -16.48
N GLN A 101 11.25 4.86 -16.56
CA GLN A 101 11.94 3.73 -15.95
C GLN A 101 11.81 3.73 -14.43
N LYS A 102 11.93 4.89 -13.76
CA LYS A 102 11.88 4.99 -12.29
C LYS A 102 10.45 5.03 -11.77
N PHE A 103 9.56 5.85 -12.35
CA PHE A 103 8.24 6.17 -11.81
C PHE A 103 7.07 5.72 -12.71
N GLY A 104 7.35 5.20 -13.90
CA GLY A 104 6.31 4.76 -14.85
C GLY A 104 5.53 3.55 -14.35
N TYR A 105 4.51 3.17 -15.13
CA TYR A 105 3.78 1.93 -14.89
C TYR A 105 4.75 0.74 -14.89
N GLU A 106 4.71 -0.07 -13.83
CA GLU A 106 5.68 -1.14 -13.58
C GLU A 106 7.17 -0.70 -13.56
N GLY A 107 7.42 0.57 -13.27
CA GLY A 107 8.76 1.13 -13.11
C GLY A 107 9.52 0.55 -11.89
N GLU A 108 10.75 1.00 -11.70
CA GLU A 108 11.60 0.49 -10.62
C GLU A 108 11.00 0.73 -9.23
N LEU A 109 10.33 1.88 -8.99
CA LEU A 109 9.69 2.16 -7.71
C LEU A 109 8.54 1.17 -7.42
N PHE A 110 7.75 0.84 -8.44
CA PHE A 110 6.69 -0.17 -8.31
C PHE A 110 7.28 -1.54 -7.97
N LYS A 111 8.33 -1.97 -8.69
CA LYS A 111 9.02 -3.24 -8.42
C LYS A 111 9.61 -3.31 -7.02
N LYS A 112 10.25 -2.22 -6.58
CA LYS A 112 10.79 -2.14 -5.21
C LYS A 112 9.71 -2.17 -4.15
N ARG A 113 8.56 -1.55 -4.40
CA ARG A 113 7.39 -1.66 -3.51
C ARG A 113 6.89 -3.11 -3.42
N GLN A 114 6.76 -3.79 -4.54
CA GLN A 114 6.36 -5.21 -4.56
C GLN A 114 7.38 -6.08 -3.80
N GLU A 115 8.66 -5.84 -3.99
CA GLU A 115 9.73 -6.59 -3.32
C GLU A 115 9.71 -6.41 -1.79
N LEU A 116 9.51 -5.18 -1.31
CA LEU A 116 9.63 -4.83 0.10
C LEU A 116 8.31 -4.99 0.87
N ILE A 117 7.18 -4.62 0.28
CA ILE A 117 5.88 -4.54 0.97
C ILE A 117 5.10 -5.84 0.84
N LYS A 118 5.13 -6.50 -0.34
CA LYS A 118 4.34 -7.71 -0.55
C LYS A 118 4.61 -8.82 0.48
N PRO A 119 5.87 -9.17 0.83
CA PRO A 119 6.11 -10.21 1.83
C PRO A 119 5.52 -9.87 3.21
N ILE A 120 5.46 -8.58 3.56
CA ILE A 120 4.87 -8.10 4.81
C ILE A 120 3.36 -8.28 4.76
N GLN A 121 2.72 -7.89 3.66
CA GLN A 121 1.29 -8.09 3.45
C GLN A 121 0.90 -9.58 3.46
N ASP A 122 1.70 -10.44 2.84
CA ASP A 122 1.48 -11.89 2.84
C ASP A 122 1.52 -12.44 4.28
N ARG A 123 2.47 -12.00 5.12
CA ARG A 123 2.52 -12.37 6.55
C ARG A 123 1.29 -11.90 7.34
N VAL A 124 0.83 -10.66 7.10
CA VAL A 124 -0.41 -10.14 7.70
C VAL A 124 -1.59 -10.99 7.30
N PHE A 125 -1.70 -11.35 6.02
CA PHE A 125 -2.77 -12.20 5.52
C PHE A 125 -2.76 -13.60 6.16
N ASP A 126 -1.60 -14.20 6.32
CA ASP A 126 -1.44 -15.49 7.00
C ASP A 126 -1.86 -15.40 8.47
N ALA A 127 -1.49 -14.32 9.17
CA ALA A 127 -1.91 -14.08 10.56
C ALA A 127 -3.43 -13.90 10.66
N ILE A 128 -4.04 -13.16 9.75
CA ILE A 128 -5.51 -13.01 9.67
C ILE A 128 -6.19 -14.37 9.50
N GLN A 129 -5.68 -15.22 8.63
CA GLN A 129 -6.25 -16.56 8.44
C GLN A 129 -6.14 -17.43 9.70
N LYS A 130 -5.02 -17.35 10.43
CA LYS A 130 -4.84 -18.07 11.69
C LYS A 130 -5.83 -17.59 12.74
N VAL A 131 -5.98 -16.28 12.92
CA VAL A 131 -6.93 -15.68 13.85
C VAL A 131 -8.37 -16.07 13.48
N ALA A 132 -8.71 -16.07 12.18
CA ALA A 132 -10.02 -16.53 11.70
C ALA A 132 -10.32 -17.96 12.14
N LYS A 133 -9.36 -18.87 11.95
CA LYS A 133 -9.49 -20.29 12.32
C LYS A 133 -9.57 -20.47 13.83
N GLN A 134 -8.71 -19.80 14.61
CA GLN A 134 -8.69 -19.87 16.07
C GLN A 134 -9.99 -19.34 16.70
N SER A 135 -10.54 -18.26 16.10
CA SER A 135 -11.79 -17.64 16.57
C SER A 135 -13.05 -18.27 15.96
N ALA A 136 -12.92 -19.30 15.13
CA ALA A 136 -13.99 -19.95 14.38
C ALA A 136 -14.88 -18.94 13.64
N LEU A 137 -14.25 -17.99 12.92
CA LEU A 137 -14.92 -17.00 12.10
C LEU A 137 -15.09 -17.51 10.67
N ASP A 138 -16.27 -17.29 10.09
CA ASP A 138 -16.57 -17.65 8.70
C ASP A 138 -16.03 -16.56 7.74
N PHE A 139 -16.03 -15.30 8.18
CA PHE A 139 -15.59 -14.15 7.38
C PHE A 139 -14.82 -13.14 8.24
N ILE A 140 -13.78 -12.55 7.64
CA ILE A 140 -13.10 -11.34 8.15
C ILE A 140 -13.11 -10.30 7.05
N PHE A 141 -13.58 -9.10 7.38
CA PHE A 141 -13.63 -7.96 6.49
C PHE A 141 -12.45 -7.01 6.78
N ALA A 142 -11.90 -6.37 5.75
CA ALA A 142 -10.96 -5.27 5.94
C ALA A 142 -11.75 -3.97 6.18
N LYS A 143 -11.39 -3.21 7.22
CA LYS A 143 -11.96 -1.88 7.49
C LYS A 143 -11.35 -0.83 6.55
N SER A 144 -10.08 -0.96 6.21
CA SER A 144 -9.33 -0.10 5.30
C SER A 144 -9.27 -0.72 3.90
N GLY A 145 -9.30 0.12 2.86
CA GLY A 145 -9.25 -0.28 1.46
C GLY A 145 -10.47 0.19 0.67
N GLU A 146 -10.77 -0.48 -0.45
CA GLU A 146 -11.88 -0.14 -1.35
C GLU A 146 -13.27 -0.40 -0.75
N PHE A 147 -13.35 -1.19 0.32
CA PHE A 147 -14.61 -1.52 0.99
C PHE A 147 -14.91 -0.49 2.07
N ILE A 148 -15.91 0.36 1.84
CA ILE A 148 -16.30 1.38 2.81
C ILE A 148 -17.18 0.76 3.89
N MET A 149 -16.62 0.55 5.08
CA MET A 149 -17.36 0.13 6.27
C MET A 149 -17.86 1.37 7.01
N LEU A 150 -19.15 1.69 6.90
CA LEU A 150 -19.75 2.90 7.52
C LEU A 150 -19.85 2.79 9.04
N TYR A 151 -20.03 1.59 9.57
CA TYR A 151 -20.12 1.32 11.00
C TYR A 151 -19.61 -0.07 11.33
N SER A 152 -18.84 -0.18 12.39
CA SER A 152 -18.40 -1.45 12.97
C SER A 152 -18.42 -1.39 14.49
N ASN A 153 -18.88 -2.45 15.14
CA ASN A 153 -18.82 -2.56 16.58
C ASN A 153 -17.45 -3.12 16.99
N ALA A 154 -16.76 -2.42 17.90
CA ALA A 154 -15.41 -2.76 18.35
C ALA A 154 -15.26 -4.20 18.90
N LYS A 155 -16.35 -4.83 19.33
CA LYS A 155 -16.32 -6.24 19.79
C LYS A 155 -15.96 -7.24 18.70
N TYR A 156 -16.12 -6.85 17.40
CA TYR A 156 -15.80 -7.68 16.25
C TYR A 156 -14.43 -7.33 15.62
N ASP A 157 -13.72 -6.35 16.21
CA ASP A 157 -12.37 -5.99 15.79
C ASP A 157 -11.39 -7.10 16.21
N LYS A 158 -10.64 -7.60 15.24
CA LYS A 158 -9.62 -8.63 15.40
C LYS A 158 -8.19 -8.13 15.13
N SER A 159 -8.02 -6.82 14.96
CA SER A 159 -6.72 -6.23 14.63
C SER A 159 -5.66 -6.49 15.69
N ASP A 160 -6.03 -6.34 16.98
CA ASP A 160 -5.10 -6.58 18.09
C ASP A 160 -4.71 -8.07 18.20
N GLU A 161 -5.62 -8.99 17.90
CA GLU A 161 -5.36 -10.43 17.89
C GLU A 161 -4.42 -10.82 16.74
N VAL A 162 -4.57 -10.15 15.57
CA VAL A 162 -3.66 -10.32 14.43
C VAL A 162 -2.26 -9.78 14.77
N LEU A 163 -2.14 -8.61 15.41
CA LEU A 163 -0.86 -8.06 15.86
C LEU A 163 -0.17 -9.00 16.87
N ALA A 164 -0.92 -9.58 17.80
CA ALA A 164 -0.39 -10.57 18.73
C ALA A 164 0.12 -11.83 18.01
N GLU A 165 -0.60 -12.33 17.00
CA GLU A 165 -0.17 -13.47 16.17
C GLU A 165 1.11 -13.12 15.36
N LEU A 166 1.27 -11.87 14.95
CA LEU A 166 2.48 -11.36 14.29
C LEU A 166 3.66 -11.14 15.26
N GLY A 167 3.43 -11.21 16.57
CA GLY A 167 4.43 -10.94 17.61
C GLY A 167 4.73 -9.45 17.79
N VAL A 168 3.82 -8.57 17.37
CA VAL A 168 3.97 -7.12 17.51
C VAL A 168 3.41 -6.67 18.85
N ALA A 169 4.24 -6.03 19.68
CA ALA A 169 3.81 -5.50 20.97
C ALA A 169 2.96 -4.24 20.79
N ILE A 170 1.76 -4.24 21.36
CA ILE A 170 0.84 -3.11 21.31
C ILE A 170 1.04 -2.26 22.57
N ASN A 171 1.46 -1.02 22.43
CA ASN A 171 1.47 -0.05 23.52
C ASN A 171 0.08 0.56 23.70
N LYS A 172 -0.34 0.76 24.94
CA LYS A 172 -1.68 1.34 25.25
C LYS A 172 -1.93 2.71 24.61
N THR A 173 -0.87 3.46 24.34
CA THR A 173 -0.94 4.79 23.69
C THR A 173 -1.39 4.71 22.22
N ASP A 174 -1.14 3.59 21.54
CA ASP A 174 -1.46 3.40 20.12
C ASP A 174 -2.97 3.16 19.89
N LYS A 175 -3.69 2.68 20.95
CA LYS A 175 -5.14 2.46 20.92
C LYS A 175 -5.97 3.76 20.88
N ASP A 176 -5.47 4.83 21.50
CA ASP A 176 -6.23 6.08 21.63
C ASP A 176 -6.14 6.95 20.37
N THR A 177 -5.09 6.81 19.58
CA THR A 177 -4.91 7.51 18.31
C THR A 177 -5.84 6.99 17.22
N ASN A 178 -6.15 5.69 17.24
CA ASN A 178 -7.01 5.07 16.22
C ASN A 178 -8.52 5.24 16.48
N LYS A 179 -8.92 5.59 17.70
CA LYS A 179 -10.33 5.90 18.03
C LYS A 179 -10.78 7.30 17.59
N LYS A 180 -9.83 8.17 17.15
CA LYS A 180 -10.10 9.57 16.75
C LYS A 180 -10.04 9.82 15.24
N LYS A 181 -9.76 8.82 14.42
CA LYS A 181 -9.87 8.85 12.95
C LYS A 181 -11.07 8.01 12.51
#